data_12e5d43a6adbd1ad2ed10532558e6cd8
#
_entry.id   12e5d43a6adbd1ad2ed10532558e6cd8
#
_cell.length_a   1.000
_cell.length_b   1.000
_cell.length_c   1.000
_cell.angle_alpha   90.00
_cell.angle_beta   90.00
_cell.angle_gamma   90.00
#
_symmetry.space_group_name_H-M   'P 1'
#
loop_
_entity.id
_entity.type
_entity.pdbx_description
1 polymer ?
#
loop_
_entity_poly.entity_id
_entity_poly.type
_entity_poly.pdbx_seq_one_letter_code
_entity_poly.pdbx_strand_id
1 'polypeptide(L)'
;CNLFKMDLESGEMEQLTDDPKGIEVGRITKTPDGEYVAYVTENNIRLYHTRTRENKLIYEEKEHKLLQNLSFSCDKQWIGFNRNEDVDALPDGGPNYAGFKEKMFATKDGRVSMIRLDGSEFHDVFRDTHWLSHFQFSPDDPEIAMFCHEGPWNYVQQRIWLIHMKTGDFWPCFRQKEDDCVGHEFWSQKGDIIFDNRRGGHDGTISNSKGQVYASQNVSTETPYFGFAHKDGNV
;
A
#
# COMPACT_ATOMS: atom_id res chain seq x y z
N CYS A 1 -3.16 13.68 14.02
CA CYS A 1 -4.08 14.32 13.07
C CYS A 1 -5.49 13.76 13.23
N ASN A 2 -6.52 14.47 12.71
CA ASN A 2 -7.91 14.00 12.64
C ASN A 2 -8.42 14.14 11.19
N LEU A 3 -9.59 13.56 10.89
CA LEU A 3 -10.25 13.74 9.60
C LEU A 3 -10.93 15.10 9.53
N PHE A 4 -10.75 15.77 8.41
CA PHE A 4 -11.44 17.00 8.06
C PHE A 4 -12.07 16.85 6.68
N LYS A 5 -13.22 17.46 6.51
CA LYS A 5 -13.87 17.67 5.22
C LYS A 5 -13.73 19.14 4.86
N MET A 6 -13.39 19.43 3.63
CA MET A 6 -13.36 20.80 3.08
C MET A 6 -14.35 20.92 1.94
N ASP A 7 -15.15 21.94 1.97
CA ASP A 7 -15.94 22.35 0.81
C ASP A 7 -15.02 23.07 -0.19
N LEU A 8 -15.01 22.61 -1.43
CA LEU A 8 -14.07 23.14 -2.44
C LEU A 8 -14.47 24.50 -3.02
N GLU A 9 -15.74 24.90 -2.87
CA GLU A 9 -16.23 26.19 -3.36
C GLU A 9 -16.06 27.28 -2.32
N SER A 10 -16.46 27.02 -1.07
CA SER A 10 -16.36 27.97 0.02
C SER A 10 -15.04 27.96 0.77
N GLY A 11 -14.29 26.86 0.71
CA GLY A 11 -13.10 26.63 1.52
C GLY A 11 -13.40 26.32 2.99
N GLU A 12 -14.65 26.20 3.38
CA GLU A 12 -15.03 25.86 4.75
C GLU A 12 -14.56 24.46 5.13
N MET A 13 -13.97 24.33 6.32
CA MET A 13 -13.50 23.07 6.85
C MET A 13 -14.35 22.61 8.04
N GLU A 14 -14.70 21.32 8.03
CA GLU A 14 -15.39 20.64 9.11
C GLU A 14 -14.54 19.51 9.66
N GLN A 15 -14.32 19.47 10.97
CA GLN A 15 -13.67 18.34 11.64
C GLN A 15 -14.66 17.18 11.76
N LEU A 16 -14.29 16.00 11.26
CA LEU A 16 -15.13 14.80 11.25
C LEU A 16 -14.86 13.87 12.42
N THR A 17 -13.62 13.81 12.90
CA THR A 17 -13.22 12.96 14.04
C THR A 17 -12.50 13.78 15.09
N ASP A 18 -12.57 13.31 16.34
CA ASP A 18 -11.84 13.85 17.48
C ASP A 18 -11.17 12.69 18.24
N ASP A 19 -10.24 12.01 17.55
CA ASP A 19 -9.47 10.93 18.13
C ASP A 19 -8.28 11.54 18.88
N PRO A 20 -8.14 11.30 20.19
CA PRO A 20 -7.05 11.88 21.00
C PRO A 20 -5.66 11.38 20.58
N LYS A 21 -5.56 10.20 19.99
CA LYS A 21 -4.32 9.65 19.46
C LYS A 21 -4.07 10.08 18.02
N GLY A 22 -5.13 10.53 17.37
CA GLY A 22 -5.10 10.94 15.98
C GLY A 22 -5.09 9.77 15.01
N ILE A 23 -5.13 10.12 13.74
CA ILE A 23 -5.13 9.20 12.62
C ILE A 23 -3.72 9.11 12.05
N GLU A 24 -3.31 7.92 11.68
CA GLU A 24 -2.01 7.69 11.06
C GLU A 24 -2.01 8.23 9.62
N VAL A 25 -1.16 9.23 9.37
CA VAL A 25 -1.07 9.89 8.06
C VAL A 25 -0.66 8.87 6.99
N GLY A 26 -1.35 8.93 5.83
CA GLY A 26 -1.10 8.01 4.71
C GLY A 26 -1.83 6.66 4.82
N ARG A 27 -2.54 6.41 5.93
CA ARG A 27 -3.32 5.18 6.13
C ARG A 27 -4.81 5.49 6.18
N ILE A 28 -5.27 6.13 5.13
CA ILE A 28 -6.65 6.57 4.96
C ILE A 28 -7.09 6.29 3.53
N THR A 29 -8.32 5.82 3.37
CA THR A 29 -8.96 5.65 2.08
C THR A 29 -10.44 5.99 2.18
N LYS A 30 -11.08 6.26 1.05
CA LYS A 30 -12.52 6.52 0.98
C LYS A 30 -13.15 5.74 -0.17
N THR A 31 -14.45 5.47 -0.04
CA THR A 31 -15.23 4.98 -1.18
C THR A 31 -15.30 6.05 -2.29
N PRO A 32 -15.44 5.64 -3.58
CA PRO A 32 -15.52 6.60 -4.69
C PRO A 32 -16.61 7.66 -4.52
N ASP A 33 -17.76 7.29 -3.95
CA ASP A 33 -18.89 8.19 -3.66
C ASP A 33 -18.71 9.01 -2.37
N GLY A 34 -17.63 8.77 -1.61
CA GLY A 34 -17.34 9.46 -0.37
C GLY A 34 -18.29 9.10 0.79
N GLU A 35 -19.07 8.03 0.69
CA GLU A 35 -19.99 7.58 1.74
C GLU A 35 -19.24 7.09 2.98
N TYR A 36 -18.15 6.35 2.77
CA TYR A 36 -17.31 5.83 3.83
C TYR A 36 -15.87 6.30 3.72
N VAL A 37 -15.25 6.48 4.87
CA VAL A 37 -13.78 6.68 5.03
C VAL A 37 -13.28 5.62 5.98
N ALA A 38 -12.27 4.84 5.55
CA ALA A 38 -11.55 3.92 6.41
C ALA A 38 -10.18 4.52 6.75
N TYR A 39 -9.75 4.34 7.99
CA TYR A 39 -8.47 4.87 8.46
C TYR A 39 -7.87 4.03 9.58
N VAL A 40 -6.57 4.17 9.79
CA VAL A 40 -5.85 3.51 10.88
C VAL A 40 -5.59 4.48 12.02
N THR A 41 -5.87 4.04 13.23
CA THR A 41 -5.47 4.67 14.49
C THR A 41 -5.07 3.59 15.48
N GLU A 42 -3.95 3.78 16.20
CA GLU A 42 -3.42 2.81 17.18
C GLU A 42 -3.34 1.36 16.64
N ASN A 43 -2.93 1.19 15.39
CA ASN A 43 -2.86 -0.11 14.70
C ASN A 43 -4.23 -0.80 14.51
N ASN A 44 -5.33 -0.04 14.52
CA ASN A 44 -6.70 -0.54 14.33
C ASN A 44 -7.34 0.12 13.12
N ILE A 45 -8.22 -0.60 12.41
CA ILE A 45 -8.98 -0.05 11.30
C ILE A 45 -10.35 0.41 11.79
N ARG A 46 -10.64 1.68 11.56
CA ARG A 46 -11.96 2.28 11.83
C ARG A 46 -12.64 2.65 10.51
N LEU A 47 -13.95 2.54 10.52
CA LEU A 47 -14.83 2.93 9.42
C LEU A 47 -15.71 4.09 9.87
N TYR A 48 -15.63 5.21 9.14
CA TYR A 48 -16.42 6.40 9.36
C TYR A 48 -17.45 6.60 8.24
N HIS A 49 -18.72 6.74 8.61
CA HIS A 49 -19.79 7.05 7.65
C HIS A 49 -20.01 8.56 7.59
N THR A 50 -19.76 9.17 6.44
CA THR A 50 -19.68 10.64 6.29
C THR A 50 -20.99 11.38 6.53
N ARG A 51 -22.16 10.75 6.30
CA ARG A 51 -23.49 11.37 6.53
C ARG A 51 -24.01 11.15 7.95
N THR A 52 -23.95 9.91 8.45
CA THR A 52 -24.48 9.59 9.78
C THR A 52 -23.51 9.92 10.90
N ARG A 53 -22.23 10.14 10.57
CA ARG A 53 -21.10 10.36 11.50
C ARG A 53 -20.82 9.16 12.40
N GLU A 54 -21.36 8.00 12.06
CA GLU A 54 -21.05 6.77 12.76
C GLU A 54 -19.57 6.42 12.55
N ASN A 55 -18.87 6.08 13.63
CA ASN A 55 -17.45 5.74 13.64
C ASN A 55 -17.26 4.41 14.35
N LYS A 56 -17.04 3.35 13.58
CA LYS A 56 -16.91 1.99 14.08
C LYS A 56 -15.47 1.50 14.05
N LEU A 57 -15.07 0.79 15.10
CA LEU A 57 -13.93 -0.12 15.05
C LEU A 57 -14.36 -1.37 14.28
N ILE A 58 -13.69 -1.68 13.16
CA ILE A 58 -14.01 -2.87 12.35
C ILE A 58 -12.93 -3.93 12.44
N TYR A 59 -11.68 -3.56 12.77
CA TYR A 59 -10.57 -4.49 12.91
C TYR A 59 -9.58 -4.02 13.98
N GLU A 60 -9.20 -4.93 14.87
CA GLU A 60 -8.16 -4.73 15.87
C GLU A 60 -6.97 -5.64 15.54
N GLU A 61 -5.82 -5.04 15.16
CA GLU A 61 -4.60 -5.78 14.84
C GLU A 61 -3.77 -6.03 16.12
N LYS A 62 -3.47 -7.30 16.41
CA LYS A 62 -2.78 -7.70 17.64
C LYS A 62 -1.39 -8.32 17.41
N GLU A 63 -1.13 -8.82 16.22
CA GLU A 63 0.07 -9.61 15.94
C GLU A 63 1.04 -8.92 14.97
N HIS A 64 0.51 -8.05 14.11
CA HIS A 64 1.25 -7.43 13.01
C HIS A 64 1.15 -5.90 13.07
N LYS A 65 1.71 -5.25 12.05
CA LYS A 65 1.56 -3.81 11.83
C LYS A 65 0.79 -3.53 10.56
N LEU A 66 -0.17 -2.61 10.66
CA LEU A 66 -0.88 -2.01 9.55
C LEU A 66 -0.04 -0.84 9.02
N LEU A 67 0.99 -1.14 8.23
CA LEU A 67 2.00 -0.14 7.84
C LEU A 67 1.71 0.58 6.53
N GLN A 68 0.68 0.16 5.81
CA GLN A 68 0.46 0.59 4.43
C GLN A 68 -1.00 0.93 4.14
N ASN A 69 -1.29 1.23 2.88
CA ASN A 69 -2.58 1.69 2.42
C ASN A 69 -3.71 0.70 2.68
N LEU A 70 -4.85 1.25 3.02
CA LEU A 70 -6.14 0.55 2.95
C LEU A 70 -6.74 0.78 1.56
N SER A 71 -7.55 -0.15 1.07
CA SER A 71 -8.29 0.01 -0.18
C SER A 71 -9.67 -0.61 -0.08
N PHE A 72 -10.71 0.11 -0.54
CA PHE A 72 -12.04 -0.47 -0.70
C PHE A 72 -12.14 -1.27 -1.99
N SER A 73 -12.84 -2.40 -1.95
CA SER A 73 -13.28 -3.06 -3.17
C SER A 73 -14.30 -2.19 -3.92
N CYS A 74 -14.35 -2.29 -5.25
CA CYS A 74 -15.23 -1.46 -6.07
C CYS A 74 -16.74 -1.67 -5.79
N ASP A 75 -17.12 -2.86 -5.29
CA ASP A 75 -18.46 -3.19 -4.85
C ASP A 75 -18.77 -2.72 -3.41
N LYS A 76 -17.81 -2.08 -2.74
CA LYS A 76 -17.88 -1.58 -1.36
C LYS A 76 -18.23 -2.64 -0.31
N GLN A 77 -17.88 -3.90 -0.54
CA GLN A 77 -18.13 -4.97 0.43
C GLN A 77 -16.93 -5.20 1.35
N TRP A 78 -15.73 -4.90 0.87
CA TRP A 78 -14.49 -5.23 1.54
C TRP A 78 -13.53 -4.05 1.66
N ILE A 79 -12.73 -4.09 2.71
CA ILE A 79 -11.50 -3.31 2.85
C ILE A 79 -10.35 -4.31 2.83
N GLY A 80 -9.42 -4.11 1.91
CA GLY A 80 -8.19 -4.88 1.82
C GLY A 80 -6.99 -4.07 2.29
N PHE A 81 -5.97 -4.76 2.78
CA PHE A 81 -4.77 -4.18 3.33
C PHE A 81 -3.63 -5.19 3.44
N ASN A 82 -2.41 -4.67 3.55
CA ASN A 82 -1.27 -5.47 3.96
C ASN A 82 -1.04 -5.35 5.46
N ARG A 83 -0.58 -6.44 6.07
CA ARG A 83 -0.07 -6.47 7.43
C ARG A 83 1.23 -7.26 7.47
N ASN A 84 2.21 -6.74 8.17
CA ASN A 84 3.53 -7.34 8.26
C ASN A 84 3.91 -7.49 9.72
N GLU A 85 4.80 -8.44 10.01
CA GLU A 85 5.38 -8.49 11.34
C GLU A 85 6.06 -7.15 11.71
N ASP A 86 6.05 -6.84 13.01
CA ASP A 86 6.70 -5.65 13.53
C ASP A 86 8.21 -5.91 13.65
N VAL A 87 8.98 -5.35 12.73
CA VAL A 87 10.44 -5.48 12.74
C VAL A 87 11.08 -4.14 13.11
N ASP A 88 11.75 -4.10 14.24
CA ASP A 88 12.53 -2.94 14.73
C ASP A 88 13.85 -2.79 13.94
N ALA A 89 13.74 -2.72 12.62
CA ALA A 89 14.93 -2.62 11.76
C ALA A 89 15.36 -1.18 11.46
N LEU A 90 14.60 -0.19 11.94
CA LEU A 90 14.82 1.21 11.58
C LEU A 90 15.44 1.98 12.73
N PRO A 91 16.57 2.70 12.52
CA PRO A 91 17.00 3.70 13.47
C PRO A 91 15.96 4.83 13.50
N ASP A 92 15.51 5.20 14.70
CA ASP A 92 14.62 6.34 14.91
C ASP A 92 15.25 7.62 14.32
N GLY A 93 14.47 8.32 13.48
CA GLY A 93 14.87 9.64 12.96
C GLY A 93 15.88 9.63 11.82
N GLY A 94 16.08 8.51 11.14
CA GLY A 94 16.91 8.44 9.93
C GLY A 94 16.26 9.13 8.71
N PRO A 95 17.05 9.47 7.68
CA PRO A 95 16.52 9.99 6.43
C PRO A 95 15.59 8.96 5.77
N ASN A 96 14.76 9.42 4.82
CA ASN A 96 13.91 8.55 4.02
C ASN A 96 14.69 7.35 3.49
N TYR A 97 14.09 6.15 3.60
CA TYR A 97 14.69 4.86 3.26
C TYR A 97 15.80 4.37 4.21
N ALA A 98 16.04 5.04 5.33
CA ALA A 98 16.91 4.49 6.37
C ALA A 98 16.41 3.13 6.84
N GLY A 99 17.28 2.14 6.88
CA GLY A 99 16.92 0.76 7.26
C GLY A 99 16.00 0.01 6.28
N PHE A 100 15.77 0.52 5.07
CA PHE A 100 14.86 -0.06 4.08
C PHE A 100 15.29 -1.48 3.66
N LYS A 101 16.58 -1.66 3.42
CA LYS A 101 17.17 -2.98 3.12
C LYS A 101 17.08 -3.92 4.32
N GLU A 102 17.42 -3.43 5.49
CA GLU A 102 17.39 -4.20 6.74
C GLU A 102 15.98 -4.69 7.04
N LYS A 103 14.98 -3.82 6.88
CA LYS A 103 13.58 -4.17 7.06
C LYS A 103 13.14 -5.23 6.05
N MET A 104 13.51 -5.10 4.78
CA MET A 104 13.19 -6.10 3.76
C MET A 104 13.73 -7.48 4.17
N PHE A 105 14.99 -7.56 4.61
CA PHE A 105 15.58 -8.83 5.01
C PHE A 105 15.09 -9.36 6.36
N ALA A 106 14.65 -8.48 7.26
CA ALA A 106 14.14 -8.87 8.57
C ALA A 106 12.70 -9.40 8.51
N THR A 107 11.86 -8.88 7.59
CA THR A 107 10.46 -9.30 7.46
C THR A 107 10.36 -10.75 7.00
N LYS A 108 9.64 -11.59 7.76
CA LYS A 108 9.42 -13.02 7.49
C LYS A 108 7.94 -13.41 7.47
N ASP A 109 7.06 -12.48 7.79
CA ASP A 109 5.62 -12.68 7.75
C ASP A 109 4.91 -11.43 7.24
N GLY A 110 4.67 -11.42 5.93
CA GLY A 110 3.82 -10.44 5.25
C GLY A 110 2.52 -11.08 4.81
N ARG A 111 1.40 -10.37 4.95
CA ARG A 111 0.08 -10.88 4.60
C ARG A 111 -0.71 -9.88 3.79
N VAL A 112 -1.49 -10.39 2.83
CA VAL A 112 -2.59 -9.68 2.19
C VAL A 112 -3.87 -10.15 2.86
N SER A 113 -4.63 -9.21 3.41
CA SER A 113 -5.81 -9.49 4.19
C SER A 113 -6.99 -8.64 3.73
N MET A 114 -8.20 -9.09 4.01
CA MET A 114 -9.42 -8.32 3.78
C MET A 114 -10.43 -8.52 4.90
N ILE A 115 -11.25 -7.50 5.14
CA ILE A 115 -12.34 -7.51 6.11
C ILE A 115 -13.59 -6.90 5.51
N ARG A 116 -14.75 -7.45 5.88
CA ARG A 116 -16.03 -6.84 5.52
C ARG A 116 -16.22 -5.50 6.20
N LEU A 117 -16.95 -4.59 5.53
CA LEU A 117 -17.22 -3.25 6.06
C LEU A 117 -17.97 -3.27 7.41
N ASP A 118 -18.76 -4.30 7.66
CA ASP A 118 -19.46 -4.48 8.94
C ASP A 118 -18.62 -5.14 10.03
N GLY A 119 -17.39 -5.60 9.68
CA GLY A 119 -16.48 -6.31 10.57
C GLY A 119 -16.82 -7.77 10.81
N SER A 120 -17.82 -8.33 10.12
CA SER A 120 -18.36 -9.69 10.37
C SER A 120 -17.47 -10.82 9.87
N GLU A 121 -16.61 -10.54 8.88
CA GLU A 121 -15.80 -11.56 8.20
C GLU A 121 -14.41 -11.02 7.88
N PHE A 122 -13.38 -11.79 8.22
CA PHE A 122 -11.97 -11.47 8.00
C PHE A 122 -11.25 -12.65 7.33
N HIS A 123 -10.38 -12.35 6.36
CA HIS A 123 -9.57 -13.35 5.68
C HIS A 123 -8.11 -12.89 5.55
N ASP A 124 -7.18 -13.79 5.87
CA ASP A 124 -5.83 -13.76 5.32
C ASP A 124 -5.87 -14.48 3.96
N VAL A 125 -5.76 -13.73 2.89
CA VAL A 125 -5.87 -14.25 1.51
C VAL A 125 -4.54 -14.84 1.04
N PHE A 126 -3.44 -14.19 1.43
CA PHE A 126 -2.10 -14.56 1.02
C PHE A 126 -1.09 -14.30 2.12
N ARG A 127 -0.08 -15.15 2.22
CA ARG A 127 1.04 -15.01 3.15
C ARG A 127 2.35 -15.29 2.43
N ASP A 128 3.36 -14.46 2.72
CA ASP A 128 4.70 -14.61 2.17
C ASP A 128 5.76 -14.23 3.22
N THR A 129 7.01 -14.60 2.96
CA THR A 129 8.18 -14.20 3.74
C THR A 129 8.77 -12.87 3.28
N HIS A 130 8.01 -12.09 2.51
CA HIS A 130 8.38 -10.78 2.01
C HIS A 130 7.66 -9.67 2.77
N TRP A 131 8.28 -8.50 2.79
CA TRP A 131 7.60 -7.28 3.18
C TRP A 131 6.60 -6.88 2.09
N LEU A 132 5.31 -6.96 2.41
CA LEU A 132 4.23 -6.64 1.49
C LEU A 132 3.75 -5.20 1.68
N SER A 133 3.46 -4.51 0.59
CA SER A 133 3.07 -3.10 0.60
C SER A 133 2.12 -2.74 -0.53
N HIS A 134 1.69 -1.47 -0.59
CA HIS A 134 0.96 -0.83 -1.68
C HIS A 134 -0.30 -1.58 -2.14
N PHE A 135 -1.03 -2.20 -1.20
CA PHE A 135 -2.26 -2.90 -1.51
C PHE A 135 -3.31 -1.95 -2.11
N GLN A 136 -3.90 -2.36 -3.24
CA GLN A 136 -4.99 -1.63 -3.89
C GLN A 136 -5.93 -2.62 -4.58
N PHE A 137 -7.23 -2.55 -4.27
CA PHE A 137 -8.23 -3.24 -5.07
C PHE A 137 -8.33 -2.65 -6.48
N SER A 138 -8.67 -3.49 -7.45
CA SER A 138 -9.03 -3.04 -8.79
C SER A 138 -10.28 -2.14 -8.74
N PRO A 139 -10.32 -1.05 -9.53
CA PRO A 139 -11.47 -0.14 -9.54
C PRO A 139 -12.70 -0.70 -10.27
N ASP A 140 -12.55 -1.79 -11.03
CA ASP A 140 -13.58 -2.37 -11.89
C ASP A 140 -13.83 -3.86 -11.62
N ASP A 141 -13.04 -4.50 -10.74
CA ASP A 141 -13.16 -5.91 -10.41
C ASP A 141 -12.94 -6.13 -8.90
N PRO A 142 -13.99 -6.48 -8.12
CA PRO A 142 -13.88 -6.63 -6.68
C PRO A 142 -13.07 -7.86 -6.24
N GLU A 143 -12.77 -8.77 -7.16
CA GLU A 143 -12.02 -9.99 -6.88
C GLU A 143 -10.53 -9.86 -7.18
N ILE A 144 -10.11 -8.78 -7.82
CA ILE A 144 -8.71 -8.53 -8.18
C ILE A 144 -8.14 -7.39 -7.36
N ALA A 145 -6.92 -7.57 -6.89
CA ALA A 145 -6.14 -6.53 -6.24
C ALA A 145 -4.68 -6.59 -6.71
N MET A 146 -3.94 -5.52 -6.46
CA MET A 146 -2.48 -5.53 -6.57
C MET A 146 -1.84 -5.33 -5.21
N PHE A 147 -0.62 -5.83 -5.07
CA PHE A 147 0.27 -5.58 -3.95
C PHE A 147 1.72 -5.58 -4.43
N CYS A 148 2.62 -5.12 -3.58
CA CYS A 148 4.04 -5.07 -3.91
C CYS A 148 4.88 -5.89 -2.94
N HIS A 149 5.93 -6.51 -3.45
CA HIS A 149 7.10 -6.84 -2.66
C HIS A 149 7.93 -5.57 -2.47
N GLU A 150 8.16 -5.19 -1.24
CA GLU A 150 8.83 -3.93 -0.90
C GLU A 150 10.30 -4.14 -0.59
N GLY A 151 11.13 -3.20 -1.01
CA GLY A 151 12.57 -3.21 -0.75
C GLY A 151 13.37 -2.46 -1.80
N PRO A 152 14.71 -2.39 -1.65
CA PRO A 152 15.58 -1.80 -2.66
C PRO A 152 15.48 -2.54 -4.00
N TRP A 153 15.46 -1.79 -5.10
CA TRP A 153 15.19 -2.32 -6.45
C TRP A 153 16.13 -3.43 -6.90
N ASN A 154 17.39 -3.41 -6.49
CA ASN A 154 18.36 -4.46 -6.83
C ASN A 154 18.15 -5.79 -6.08
N TYR A 155 17.29 -5.80 -5.06
CA TYR A 155 16.92 -7.00 -4.31
C TYR A 155 15.50 -7.46 -4.58
N VAL A 156 14.63 -6.56 -5.04
CA VAL A 156 13.25 -6.86 -5.40
C VAL A 156 13.13 -6.89 -6.92
N GLN A 157 13.38 -8.05 -7.51
CA GLN A 157 13.36 -8.21 -8.96
C GLN A 157 11.95 -8.21 -9.57
N GLN A 158 10.93 -8.55 -8.78
CA GLN A 158 9.54 -8.48 -9.18
C GLN A 158 8.75 -7.76 -8.10
N ARG A 159 8.39 -6.50 -8.37
CA ARG A 159 7.73 -5.64 -7.39
C ARG A 159 6.22 -5.79 -7.39
N ILE A 160 5.58 -5.61 -8.55
CA ILE A 160 4.12 -5.51 -8.67
C ILE A 160 3.52 -6.87 -8.96
N TRP A 161 2.62 -7.30 -8.08
CA TRP A 161 1.88 -8.56 -8.17
C TRP A 161 0.39 -8.30 -8.20
N LEU A 162 -0.33 -9.10 -8.96
CA LEU A 162 -1.78 -9.20 -8.93
C LEU A 162 -2.19 -10.42 -8.13
N ILE A 163 -3.35 -10.33 -7.48
CA ILE A 163 -3.89 -11.41 -6.66
C ILE A 163 -5.41 -11.50 -6.84
N HIS A 164 -5.90 -12.73 -6.92
CA HIS A 164 -7.32 -13.02 -6.87
C HIS A 164 -7.75 -13.20 -5.41
N MET A 165 -8.55 -12.28 -4.90
CA MET A 165 -8.86 -12.15 -3.48
C MET A 165 -9.71 -13.29 -2.88
N LYS A 166 -10.36 -14.11 -3.71
CA LYS A 166 -11.11 -15.30 -3.23
C LYS A 166 -10.26 -16.56 -3.21
N THR A 167 -9.35 -16.73 -4.18
CA THR A 167 -8.58 -17.98 -4.32
C THR A 167 -7.19 -17.88 -3.75
N GLY A 168 -6.63 -16.67 -3.63
CA GLY A 168 -5.23 -16.44 -3.28
C GLY A 168 -4.25 -16.67 -4.43
N ASP A 169 -4.74 -17.01 -5.63
CA ASP A 169 -3.88 -17.12 -6.81
C ASP A 169 -3.27 -15.77 -7.13
N PHE A 170 -1.97 -15.75 -7.39
CA PHE A 170 -1.26 -14.51 -7.68
C PHE A 170 -0.30 -14.68 -8.86
N TRP A 171 -0.06 -13.58 -9.56
CA TRP A 171 0.82 -13.54 -10.74
C TRP A 171 1.50 -12.16 -10.84
N PRO A 172 2.68 -12.09 -11.49
CA PRO A 172 3.32 -10.80 -11.73
C PRO A 172 2.44 -9.93 -12.65
N CYS A 173 2.28 -8.66 -12.30
CA CYS A 173 1.55 -7.70 -13.14
C CYS A 173 2.14 -7.64 -14.56
N PHE A 174 3.47 -7.62 -14.63
CA PHE A 174 4.27 -7.86 -15.83
C PHE A 174 5.65 -8.38 -15.39
N ARG A 175 6.36 -9.06 -16.27
CA ARG A 175 7.69 -9.55 -15.91
C ARG A 175 8.72 -8.43 -15.97
N GLN A 176 9.24 -8.06 -14.82
CA GLN A 176 10.34 -7.11 -14.70
C GLN A 176 11.67 -7.75 -15.13
N LYS A 177 12.52 -6.93 -15.74
CA LYS A 177 13.90 -7.29 -16.06
C LYS A 177 14.81 -6.96 -14.88
N GLU A 178 16.00 -7.52 -14.88
CA GLU A 178 16.98 -7.37 -13.79
C GLU A 178 17.30 -5.90 -13.47
N ASP A 179 17.35 -5.04 -14.48
CA ASP A 179 17.69 -3.63 -14.33
C ASP A 179 16.46 -2.70 -14.17
N ASP A 180 15.25 -3.23 -14.06
CA ASP A 180 14.05 -2.45 -13.89
C ASP A 180 13.91 -1.95 -12.45
N CYS A 181 13.73 -0.63 -12.29
CA CYS A 181 13.44 0.02 -11.01
C CYS A 181 12.00 0.54 -11.04
N VAL A 182 11.05 -0.34 -10.81
CA VAL A 182 9.62 -0.05 -10.88
C VAL A 182 9.11 0.51 -9.56
N GLY A 183 8.27 1.53 -9.63
CA GLY A 183 7.65 2.15 -8.46
C GLY A 183 6.39 2.95 -8.77
N HIS A 184 5.82 3.59 -7.75
CA HIS A 184 4.68 4.50 -7.81
C HIS A 184 3.48 3.94 -8.58
N GLU A 185 3.20 2.66 -8.37
CA GLU A 185 2.14 1.93 -9.04
C GLU A 185 0.76 2.32 -8.50
N PHE A 186 -0.20 2.48 -9.40
CA PHE A 186 -1.61 2.73 -9.08
C PHE A 186 -2.53 2.30 -10.23
N TRP A 187 -3.81 2.09 -9.90
CA TRP A 187 -4.82 1.77 -10.89
C TRP A 187 -5.31 3.01 -11.65
N SER A 188 -5.38 2.92 -12.95
CA SER A 188 -6.20 3.84 -13.75
C SER A 188 -7.69 3.56 -13.50
N GLN A 189 -8.54 4.52 -13.84
CA GLN A 189 -10.00 4.30 -13.77
C GLN A 189 -10.52 3.20 -14.72
N LYS A 190 -9.69 2.78 -15.69
CA LYS A 190 -10.03 1.74 -16.67
C LYS A 190 -9.55 0.35 -16.27
N GLY A 191 -8.98 0.20 -15.08
CA GLY A 191 -8.47 -1.08 -14.61
C GLY A 191 -7.09 -1.47 -15.14
N ASP A 192 -6.33 -0.52 -15.69
CA ASP A 192 -4.92 -0.70 -16.02
C ASP A 192 -4.04 -0.24 -14.85
N ILE A 193 -2.90 -0.85 -14.68
CA ILE A 193 -1.90 -0.41 -13.70
C ILE A 193 -0.92 0.54 -14.38
N ILE A 194 -0.77 1.72 -13.79
CA ILE A 194 0.22 2.72 -14.19
C ILE A 194 1.39 2.62 -13.22
N PHE A 195 2.61 2.68 -13.74
CA PHE A 195 3.83 2.64 -12.93
C PHE A 195 4.92 3.50 -13.56
N ASP A 196 5.90 3.93 -12.78
CA ASP A 196 7.14 4.46 -13.33
C ASP A 196 8.23 3.40 -13.33
N ASN A 197 9.16 3.53 -14.26
CA ASN A 197 10.32 2.65 -14.35
C ASN A 197 11.57 3.43 -14.75
N ARG A 198 12.69 3.02 -14.17
CA ARG A 198 14.04 3.43 -14.56
C ARG A 198 14.84 2.17 -14.87
N ARG A 199 15.54 2.16 -15.97
CA ARG A 199 16.37 1.02 -16.37
C ARG A 199 17.84 1.36 -16.26
N GLY A 200 18.61 0.36 -15.87
CA GLY A 200 20.06 0.37 -15.92
C GLY A 200 20.76 1.35 -14.99
N GLY A 201 21.95 1.02 -14.58
CA GLY A 201 22.86 1.90 -13.88
C GLY A 201 22.47 2.30 -12.45
N HIS A 202 21.48 1.69 -11.85
CA HIS A 202 21.07 1.91 -10.48
C HIS A 202 21.50 0.74 -9.61
N ASP A 203 22.28 0.98 -8.57
CA ASP A 203 22.71 -0.09 -7.66
C ASP A 203 21.58 -0.58 -6.72
N GLY A 204 20.44 0.10 -6.73
CA GLY A 204 19.24 -0.21 -5.93
C GLY A 204 19.42 -0.04 -4.42
N THR A 205 20.63 0.25 -3.96
CA THR A 205 20.91 0.44 -2.54
C THR A 205 20.76 1.91 -2.19
N ILE A 206 19.63 2.28 -1.65
CA ILE A 206 19.29 3.68 -1.34
C ILE A 206 19.53 4.05 0.13
N SER A 207 19.74 3.05 1.00
CA SER A 207 20.03 3.29 2.41
C SER A 207 20.94 2.22 3.01
N ASN A 208 21.58 2.53 4.11
CA ASN A 208 22.31 1.59 4.94
C ASN A 208 21.78 1.62 6.38
N SER A 209 22.26 0.69 7.21
CA SER A 209 21.91 0.58 8.62
C SER A 209 22.20 1.81 9.48
N LYS A 210 23.01 2.75 8.97
CA LYS A 210 23.30 4.04 9.62
C LYS A 210 22.36 5.15 9.19
N GLY A 211 21.35 4.84 8.39
CA GLY A 211 20.41 5.82 7.87
C GLY A 211 20.97 6.77 6.82
N GLN A 212 22.13 6.45 6.26
CA GLN A 212 22.69 7.24 5.16
C GLN A 212 22.03 6.82 3.85
N VAL A 213 21.57 7.80 3.10
CA VAL A 213 21.07 7.59 1.73
C VAL A 213 22.24 7.74 0.78
N TYR A 214 22.48 6.71 -0.02
CA TYR A 214 23.44 6.79 -1.11
C TYR A 214 22.74 7.25 -2.37
N ALA A 215 23.15 8.39 -2.90
CA ALA A 215 22.84 8.69 -4.29
C ALA A 215 23.57 7.68 -5.16
N SER A 216 22.86 6.99 -6.04
CA SER A 216 23.48 6.17 -7.06
C SER A 216 24.47 7.03 -7.86
N GLN A 217 25.72 6.60 -7.92
CA GLN A 217 26.72 7.28 -8.76
C GLN A 217 26.59 6.86 -10.22
N ASN A 218 25.92 5.76 -10.48
CA ASN A 218 25.63 5.26 -11.82
C ASN A 218 24.26 5.74 -12.25
N VAL A 219 24.21 6.92 -12.82
CA VAL A 219 23.00 7.42 -13.44
C VAL A 219 22.74 6.60 -14.70
N SER A 220 21.58 5.95 -14.77
CA SER A 220 21.14 5.29 -15.98
C SER A 220 21.20 6.25 -17.17
N THR A 221 21.72 5.77 -18.29
CA THR A 221 21.65 6.50 -19.57
C THR A 221 20.26 6.38 -20.21
N GLU A 222 19.40 5.52 -19.66
CA GLU A 222 18.04 5.36 -20.14
C GLU A 222 17.09 6.39 -19.50
N THR A 223 16.21 6.93 -20.31
CA THR A 223 15.19 7.87 -19.85
C THR A 223 14.16 7.14 -18.99
N PRO A 224 13.85 7.64 -17.78
CA PRO A 224 12.72 7.14 -17.00
C PRO A 224 11.41 7.28 -17.80
N TYR A 225 10.51 6.33 -17.63
CA TYR A 225 9.23 6.34 -18.33
C TYR A 225 8.08 5.89 -17.44
N PHE A 226 6.87 6.25 -17.82
CA PHE A 226 5.66 5.65 -17.29
C PHE A 226 5.21 4.52 -18.19
N GLY A 227 4.86 3.40 -17.58
CA GLY A 227 4.32 2.21 -18.25
C GLY A 227 2.86 1.98 -17.88
N PHE A 228 2.20 1.19 -18.71
CA PHE A 228 0.87 0.64 -18.45
C PHE A 228 0.97 -0.88 -18.47
N ALA A 229 0.29 -1.53 -17.55
CA ALA A 229 0.13 -2.98 -17.56
C ALA A 229 -1.34 -3.34 -17.40
N HIS A 230 -1.81 -4.27 -18.22
CA HIS A 230 -3.15 -4.81 -18.11
C HIS A 230 -3.21 -5.95 -17.09
N LYS A 231 -4.38 -6.25 -16.57
CA LYS A 231 -4.59 -7.33 -15.60
C LYS A 231 -4.19 -8.72 -16.10
N ASP A 232 -4.12 -8.91 -17.40
CA ASP A 232 -3.65 -10.14 -18.08
C ASP A 232 -2.13 -10.22 -18.27
N GLY A 233 -1.38 -9.23 -17.79
CA GLY A 233 0.09 -9.17 -17.88
C GLY A 233 0.63 -8.59 -19.19
N ASN A 234 -0.22 -8.06 -20.07
CA ASN A 234 0.22 -7.32 -21.25
C ASN A 234 0.68 -5.90 -20.84
N VAL A 235 1.75 -5.42 -21.49
CA VAL A 235 2.42 -4.13 -21.19
C VAL A 235 2.49 -3.28 -22.44
#